data_958dc4f39079a105d9e2bca46a6d3b8a
#
_entry.id   958dc4f39079a105d9e2bca46a6d3b8a
#
_cell.length_a   1.000
_cell.length_b   1.000
_cell.length_c   1.000
_cell.angle_alpha   90.00
_cell.angle_beta   90.00
_cell.angle_gamma   90.00
#
_symmetry.space_group_name_H-M   'P 1'
#
loop_
_entity.id
_entity.type
_entity.pdbx_description
1 polymer ?
#
loop_
_entity_poly.entity_id
_entity_poly.type
_entity_poly.pdbx_seq_one_letter_code
_entity_poly.pdbx_strand_id
1 'polypeptide(L)'
;MKKNISMRKFVGGFAENKDIAKKMRTDKVMPTLSKHGEVVFDFDGVSGATQSFIHALVSDPIRKFGSTAFDNLFYKNANDDIQEIISIVYRYMQESMDSKNYEE
;
A
#
# COMPACT_ATOMS: atom_id res chain seq x y z
N MET A 1 -2.25 -17.10 -5.40
CA MET A 1 -3.09 -16.12 -6.09
C MET A 1 -2.35 -14.78 -6.15
N LYS A 2 -2.42 -14.12 -7.29
CA LYS A 2 -1.79 -12.80 -7.47
C LYS A 2 -2.83 -11.81 -8.01
N LYS A 3 -2.99 -10.69 -7.33
CA LYS A 3 -3.92 -9.64 -7.75
C LYS A 3 -3.11 -8.47 -8.28
N ASN A 4 -3.26 -8.18 -9.58
CA ASN A 4 -2.62 -7.01 -10.20
C ASN A 4 -3.63 -5.88 -10.27
N ILE A 5 -3.25 -4.71 -9.77
CA ILE A 5 -4.10 -3.53 -9.75
C ILE A 5 -3.45 -2.42 -10.56
N SER A 6 -4.09 -2.02 -11.67
CA SER A 6 -3.64 -0.86 -12.44
C SER A 6 -4.08 0.40 -11.68
N MET A 7 -3.14 1.06 -11.04
CA MET A 7 -3.45 2.24 -10.24
C MET A 7 -4.02 3.36 -11.11
N ARG A 8 -3.49 3.52 -12.31
CA ARG A 8 -3.96 4.57 -13.22
C ARG A 8 -5.45 4.48 -13.51
N LYS A 9 -6.00 3.29 -13.59
CA LYS A 9 -7.43 3.11 -13.86
C LYS A 9 -8.32 3.69 -12.76
N PHE A 10 -7.80 3.77 -11.55
CA PHE A 10 -8.57 4.25 -10.40
C PHE A 10 -8.23 5.69 -10.02
N VAL A 11 -6.97 6.10 -10.18
CA VAL A 11 -6.53 7.41 -9.70
C VAL A 11 -6.15 8.38 -10.81
N GLY A 12 -6.08 7.92 -12.07
CA GLY A 12 -5.58 8.75 -13.16
C GLY A 12 -4.09 8.98 -13.03
N GLY A 13 -3.62 10.19 -13.33
CA GLY A 13 -2.19 10.50 -13.34
C GLY A 13 -1.58 10.80 -11.99
N PHE A 14 -2.38 10.99 -10.94
CA PHE A 14 -1.86 11.35 -9.63
C PHE A 14 -2.71 10.71 -8.52
N ALA A 15 -2.07 9.98 -7.61
CA ALA A 15 -2.74 9.23 -6.55
C ALA A 15 -2.86 10.07 -5.28
N GLU A 16 -4.00 10.72 -5.08
CA GLU A 16 -4.22 11.58 -3.91
C GLU A 16 -5.55 11.38 -3.20
N ASN A 17 -6.51 10.72 -3.82
CA ASN A 17 -7.84 10.56 -3.25
C ASN A 17 -7.88 9.40 -2.25
N LYS A 18 -7.94 9.75 -0.96
CA LYS A 18 -7.94 8.76 0.12
C LYS A 18 -9.15 7.83 0.10
N ASP A 19 -10.29 8.31 -0.40
CA ASP A 19 -11.49 7.46 -0.46
C ASP A 19 -11.30 6.34 -1.47
N ILE A 20 -10.63 6.63 -2.58
CA ILE A 20 -10.28 5.60 -3.57
C ILE A 20 -9.31 4.59 -2.94
N ALA A 21 -8.31 5.07 -2.20
CA ALA A 21 -7.36 4.19 -1.50
C ALA A 21 -8.07 3.26 -0.53
N LYS A 22 -9.00 3.81 0.26
CA LYS A 22 -9.76 3.03 1.25
C LYS A 22 -10.64 1.97 0.59
N LYS A 23 -11.29 2.33 -0.50
CA LYS A 23 -12.13 1.39 -1.23
C LYS A 23 -11.30 0.27 -1.84
N MET A 24 -10.16 0.61 -2.43
CA MET A 24 -9.25 -0.37 -3.00
C MET A 24 -8.72 -1.32 -1.92
N ARG A 25 -8.35 -0.77 -0.77
CA ARG A 25 -7.91 -1.57 0.37
C ARG A 25 -8.98 -2.58 0.79
N THR A 26 -10.22 -2.10 0.95
CA THR A 26 -11.32 -2.94 1.42
C THR A 26 -11.74 -3.99 0.38
N ASP A 27 -11.82 -3.59 -0.88
CA ASP A 27 -12.37 -4.45 -1.92
C ASP A 27 -11.35 -5.40 -2.54
N LYS A 28 -10.06 -5.03 -2.51
CA LYS A 28 -9.04 -5.78 -3.25
C LYS A 28 -7.87 -6.26 -2.37
N VAL A 29 -7.31 -5.38 -1.58
CA VAL A 29 -6.08 -5.68 -0.83
C VAL A 29 -6.35 -6.65 0.32
N MET A 30 -7.28 -6.28 1.19
CA MET A 30 -7.58 -7.11 2.37
C MET A 30 -8.07 -8.50 1.99
N PRO A 31 -9.02 -8.65 1.04
CA PRO A 31 -9.47 -10.00 0.67
C PRO A 31 -8.35 -10.86 0.09
N THR A 32 -7.46 -10.27 -0.71
CA THR A 32 -6.37 -11.03 -1.32
C THR A 32 -5.38 -11.51 -0.26
N LEU A 33 -4.99 -10.63 0.67
CA LEU A 33 -4.08 -11.00 1.75
C LEU A 33 -4.70 -12.01 2.69
N SER A 34 -6.00 -11.93 2.93
CA SER A 34 -6.72 -12.91 3.75
C SER A 34 -6.65 -14.32 3.18
N LYS A 35 -6.51 -14.42 1.87
CA LYS A 35 -6.42 -15.71 1.19
C LYS A 35 -4.96 -16.11 0.91
N HIS A 36 -4.02 -15.45 1.58
CA HIS A 36 -2.58 -15.67 1.41
C HIS A 36 -2.08 -15.37 0.01
N GLY A 37 -2.77 -14.44 -0.69
CA GLY A 37 -2.36 -14.01 -2.01
C GLY A 37 -1.41 -12.84 -1.99
N GLU A 38 -0.91 -12.48 -3.17
CA GLU A 38 -0.02 -11.34 -3.37
C GLU A 38 -0.77 -10.23 -4.08
N VAL A 39 -0.45 -8.97 -3.74
CA VAL A 39 -1.03 -7.80 -4.40
C VAL A 39 0.09 -7.03 -5.09
N VAL A 40 -0.10 -6.73 -6.36
CA VAL A 40 0.84 -5.92 -7.13
C VAL A 40 0.16 -4.62 -7.52
N PHE A 41 0.69 -3.51 -7.03
CA PHE A 41 0.21 -2.17 -7.40
C PHE A 41 1.03 -1.69 -8.59
N ASP A 42 0.39 -1.59 -9.75
CA ASP A 42 1.05 -1.15 -10.97
C ASP A 42 0.83 0.35 -11.14
N PHE A 43 1.89 1.12 -11.00
CA PHE A 43 1.87 2.58 -11.09
C PHE A 43 2.21 3.11 -12.50
N ASP A 44 2.19 2.26 -13.50
CA ASP A 44 2.45 2.71 -14.87
C ASP A 44 1.48 3.83 -15.25
N GLY A 45 2.02 4.95 -15.72
CA GLY A 45 1.22 6.12 -16.09
C GLY A 45 0.81 7.01 -14.92
N VAL A 46 1.20 6.69 -13.69
CA VAL A 46 0.94 7.53 -12.51
C VAL A 46 2.21 8.32 -12.20
N SER A 47 2.08 9.66 -12.18
CA SER A 47 3.25 10.54 -12.01
C SER A 47 3.64 10.76 -10.55
N GLY A 48 2.71 10.62 -9.61
CA GLY A 48 3.01 10.84 -8.21
C GLY A 48 1.91 10.32 -7.30
N ALA A 49 2.19 10.31 -6.01
CA ALA A 49 1.24 9.90 -4.99
C ALA A 49 1.48 10.71 -3.73
N THR A 50 0.40 10.95 -2.96
CA THR A 50 0.56 11.58 -1.66
C THR A 50 0.87 10.53 -0.60
N GLN A 51 1.52 10.97 0.46
CA GLN A 51 1.79 10.13 1.63
C GLN A 51 0.47 9.62 2.23
N SER A 52 -0.54 10.50 2.30
CA SER A 52 -1.85 10.13 2.82
C SER A 52 -2.51 9.02 2.02
N PHE A 53 -2.38 9.07 0.68
CA PHE A 53 -2.94 8.03 -0.18
C PHE A 53 -2.30 6.68 0.11
N ILE A 54 -0.98 6.62 0.08
CA ILE A 54 -0.25 5.37 0.32
C ILE A 54 -0.54 4.85 1.72
N HIS A 55 -0.55 5.74 2.72
CA HIS A 55 -0.87 5.34 4.10
C HIS A 55 -2.27 4.72 4.18
N ALA A 56 -3.27 5.34 3.56
CA ALA A 56 -4.64 4.82 3.57
C ALA A 56 -4.73 3.47 2.87
N LEU A 57 -3.87 3.23 1.89
CA LEU A 57 -3.88 1.99 1.11
C LEU A 57 -3.28 0.82 1.88
N VAL A 58 -2.20 1.02 2.62
CA VAL A 58 -1.41 -0.08 3.19
C VAL A 58 -1.43 -0.18 4.71
N SER A 59 -1.87 0.85 5.42
CA SER A 59 -1.74 0.87 6.89
C SER A 59 -2.55 -0.24 7.59
N ASP A 60 -3.82 -0.41 7.23
CA ASP A 60 -4.63 -1.46 7.84
C ASP A 60 -4.15 -2.87 7.46
N PRO A 61 -3.80 -3.13 6.20
CA PRO A 61 -3.20 -4.43 5.87
C PRO A 61 -1.95 -4.73 6.68
N ILE A 62 -1.07 -3.76 6.84
CA ILE A 62 0.17 -3.94 7.61
C ILE A 62 -0.15 -4.18 9.09
N ARG A 63 -1.08 -3.41 9.68
CA ARG A 63 -1.46 -3.60 11.08
C ARG A 63 -2.08 -4.97 11.32
N LYS A 64 -2.88 -5.44 10.38
CA LYS A 64 -3.60 -6.70 10.55
C LYS A 64 -2.71 -7.92 10.27
N PHE A 65 -1.93 -7.86 9.21
CA PHE A 65 -1.16 -9.03 8.74
C PHE A 65 0.32 -8.97 9.07
N GLY A 66 0.82 -7.83 9.53
CA GLY A 66 2.23 -7.69 9.93
C GLY A 66 3.20 -8.01 8.80
N SER A 67 4.19 -8.84 9.10
CA SER A 67 5.22 -9.19 8.11
C SER A 67 4.65 -9.85 6.86
N THR A 68 3.54 -10.56 6.98
CA THR A 68 2.86 -11.16 5.82
C THR A 68 2.47 -10.09 4.81
N ALA A 69 1.98 -8.93 5.29
CA ALA A 69 1.64 -7.83 4.38
C ALA A 69 2.88 -7.28 3.69
N PHE A 70 3.96 -7.05 4.45
CA PHE A 70 5.21 -6.55 3.84
C PHE A 70 5.72 -7.50 2.75
N ASP A 71 5.60 -8.80 2.98
CA ASP A 71 6.12 -9.80 2.05
C ASP A 71 5.23 -9.99 0.82
N ASN A 72 3.97 -9.59 0.89
CA ASN A 72 3.01 -9.88 -0.17
C ASN A 72 2.41 -8.64 -0.84
N LEU A 73 2.91 -7.45 -0.53
CA LEU A 73 2.56 -6.22 -1.23
C LEU A 73 3.73 -5.81 -2.13
N PHE A 74 3.47 -5.69 -3.42
CA PHE A 74 4.50 -5.37 -4.41
C PHE A 74 4.11 -4.12 -5.19
N TYR A 75 5.13 -3.42 -5.70
CA TYR A 75 4.95 -2.17 -6.44
C TYR A 75 5.69 -2.25 -7.75
N LYS A 76 4.98 -2.01 -8.84
CA LYS A 76 5.53 -2.14 -10.19
C LYS A 76 5.43 -0.80 -10.91
N ASN A 77 6.46 -0.47 -11.67
CA ASN A 77 6.48 0.76 -12.49
C ASN A 77 6.29 2.04 -11.68
N ALA A 78 6.69 2.04 -10.43
CA ALA A 78 6.65 3.22 -9.58
C ALA A 78 7.89 4.06 -9.88
N ASN A 79 7.70 5.35 -10.18
CA ASN A 79 8.84 6.25 -10.39
C ASN A 79 9.54 6.55 -9.06
N ASP A 80 10.64 7.29 -9.12
CA ASP A 80 11.45 7.58 -7.93
C ASP A 80 10.67 8.30 -6.83
N ASP A 81 9.82 9.25 -7.21
CA ASP A 81 9.00 10.01 -6.26
C ASP A 81 8.01 9.09 -5.53
N ILE A 82 7.35 8.21 -6.27
CA ILE A 82 6.40 7.27 -5.68
C ILE A 82 7.13 6.28 -4.77
N GLN A 83 8.28 5.77 -5.21
CA GLN A 83 9.08 4.86 -4.40
C GLN A 83 9.50 5.52 -3.08
N GLU A 84 9.87 6.79 -3.12
CA GLU A 84 10.24 7.53 -1.91
C GLU A 84 9.07 7.65 -0.94
N ILE A 85 7.88 7.97 -1.45
CA ILE A 85 6.68 8.06 -0.62
C ILE A 85 6.36 6.70 0.02
N ILE A 86 6.46 5.63 -0.75
CA ILE A 86 6.23 4.28 -0.23
C ILE A 86 7.21 3.96 0.89
N SER A 87 8.48 4.29 0.70
CA SER A 87 9.53 4.06 1.71
C SER A 87 9.27 4.83 3.00
N ILE A 88 8.80 6.07 2.89
CA ILE A 88 8.48 6.89 4.04
C ILE A 88 7.34 6.25 4.85
N VAL A 89 6.28 5.84 4.16
CA VAL A 89 5.12 5.22 4.82
C VAL A 89 5.53 3.90 5.47
N TYR A 90 6.31 3.08 4.80
CA TYR A 90 6.75 1.80 5.34
C TYR A 90 7.61 2.00 6.58
N ARG A 91 8.53 2.95 6.55
CA ARG A 91 9.37 3.26 7.71
C ARG A 91 8.51 3.71 8.89
N TYR A 92 7.56 4.58 8.62
CA TYR A 92 6.63 5.06 9.64
C TYR A 92 5.85 3.90 10.27
N MET A 93 5.36 2.97 9.45
CA MET A 93 4.59 1.83 9.94
C MET A 93 5.47 0.89 10.77
N GLN A 94 6.70 0.65 10.34
CA GLN A 94 7.63 -0.20 11.08
C GLN A 94 7.99 0.42 12.44
N GLU A 95 8.26 1.72 12.48
CA GLU A 95 8.56 2.43 13.71
C GLU A 95 7.38 2.37 14.69
N SER A 96 6.17 2.52 14.16
CA SER A 96 4.97 2.44 14.99
C SER A 96 4.80 1.06 15.60
N MET A 97 5.08 0.01 14.85
CA MET A 97 5.00 -1.37 15.35
C MET A 97 6.10 -1.65 16.39
N ASP A 98 7.31 -1.18 16.14
CA ASP A 98 8.42 -1.32 17.08
C ASP A 98 8.16 -0.59 18.38
N SER A 99 7.59 0.62 18.31
CA SER A 99 7.22 1.40 19.50
C SER A 99 6.21 0.65 20.36
N LYS A 100 5.28 -0.05 19.74
CA LYS A 100 4.33 -0.88 20.47
C LYS A 100 5.02 -1.98 21.25
N ASN A 101 6.05 -2.58 20.66
CA ASN A 101 6.80 -3.64 21.32
C ASN A 101 7.56 -3.13 22.55
N TYR A 102 8.01 -1.90 22.52
CA TYR A 102 8.76 -1.31 23.65
C TYR A 102 7.87 -0.94 24.83
N GLU A 103 6.61 -0.72 24.61
CA GLU A 103 5.69 -0.32 25.67
C GLU A 103 5.30 -1.46 26.60
N GLU A 104 5.64 -2.65 26.22
CA GLU A 104 5.39 -3.81 27.06
C GLU A 104 6.53 -4.02 28.05
#